data_c595674ad810083f7e7039badf6a260c
#
_entry.id   c595674ad810083f7e7039badf6a260c
#
_cell.length_a   1.000
_cell.length_b   1.000
_cell.length_c   1.000
_cell.angle_alpha   90.00
_cell.angle_beta   90.00
_cell.angle_gamma   90.00
#
_symmetry.space_group_name_H-M   'P 1'
#
loop_
_entity.id
_entity.type
_entity.pdbx_description
1 polymer ?
#
loop_
_entity_poly.entity_id
_entity_poly.type
_entity_poly.pdbx_seq_one_letter_code
_entity_poly.pdbx_strand_id
1 'polypeptide(L)'
;MNIVDAIIILLILACGVAGFKRGVLKQTVSTVGFIIVVTLAFYLKNPIAEFLSLHLPFFTFGGSFANITSINIILYQLISFILVIMLLEVVLNILIKVTGVIEKILKFTVILGIPSKILGFVVGIVEGFVITFLILFFLRQPGFNLDIFNGSKLTDPILNSTPVLSNVAGGFVDTFNDLYELGNDYYDQKLDENTLNLKSIDVMLEHKIITTDYVIKLVDANKIKVTGIDNIINKYR
;
A
#
# COMPACT_ATOMS: atom_id res chain seq x y z
N MET A 1 0.45 23.51 14.16
CA MET A 1 1.23 22.36 13.65
C MET A 1 0.99 21.22 14.61
N ASN A 2 0.46 20.12 14.08
CA ASN A 2 0.29 18.89 14.87
C ASN A 2 1.62 18.12 14.89
N ILE A 3 1.78 17.19 15.83
CA ILE A 3 2.95 16.31 15.91
C ILE A 3 3.15 15.52 14.60
N VAL A 4 2.06 15.16 13.93
CA VAL A 4 2.07 14.49 12.61
C VAL A 4 2.72 15.38 11.56
N ASP A 5 2.40 16.67 11.50
CA ASP A 5 3.03 17.60 10.56
C ASP A 5 4.55 17.68 10.77
N ALA A 6 4.98 17.67 12.04
CA ALA A 6 6.40 17.69 12.37
C ALA A 6 7.11 16.39 11.92
N ILE A 7 6.49 15.24 12.11
CA ILE A 7 7.02 13.93 11.64
C ILE A 7 7.10 13.89 10.11
N ILE A 8 6.06 14.37 9.42
CA ILE A 8 6.02 14.45 7.96
C ILE A 8 7.19 15.31 7.43
N ILE A 9 7.35 16.50 7.97
CA ILE A 9 8.43 17.43 7.57
C ILE A 9 9.79 16.78 7.82
N LEU A 10 9.97 16.18 9.00
CA LEU A 10 11.23 15.54 9.37
C LEU A 10 11.56 14.37 8.44
N LEU A 11 10.58 13.55 8.08
CA LEU A 11 10.75 12.43 7.15
C LEU A 11 11.15 12.91 5.75
N ILE A 12 10.44 13.92 5.21
CA ILE A 12 10.73 14.48 3.90
C ILE A 12 12.13 15.13 3.88
N LEU A 13 12.48 15.90 4.93
CA LEU A 13 13.79 16.52 5.05
C LEU A 13 14.90 15.48 5.21
N ALA A 14 14.68 14.41 5.95
CA ALA A 14 15.65 13.31 6.09
C ALA A 14 15.97 12.67 4.73
N CYS A 15 14.95 12.45 3.90
CA CYS A 15 15.13 11.98 2.52
C CYS A 15 15.87 13.02 1.67
N GLY A 16 15.57 14.31 1.81
CA GLY A 16 16.30 15.39 1.14
C GLY A 16 17.79 15.41 1.52
N VAL A 17 18.10 15.30 2.82
CA VAL A 17 19.50 15.24 3.31
C VAL A 17 20.23 13.99 2.78
N ALA A 18 19.55 12.85 2.73
CA ALA A 18 20.09 11.65 2.12
C ALA A 18 20.40 11.85 0.64
N GLY A 19 19.49 12.49 -0.09
CA GLY A 19 19.67 12.86 -1.50
C GLY A 19 20.83 13.85 -1.71
N PHE A 20 20.98 14.84 -0.83
CA PHE A 20 22.12 15.75 -0.84
C PHE A 20 23.45 15.01 -0.71
N LYS A 21 23.54 14.03 0.19
CA LYS A 21 24.74 13.22 0.38
C LYS A 21 25.05 12.33 -0.84
N ARG A 22 24.03 11.82 -1.51
CA ARG A 22 24.16 10.93 -2.68
C ARG A 22 24.47 11.68 -3.98
N GLY A 23 24.03 12.94 -4.09
CA GLY A 23 24.07 13.73 -5.33
C GLY A 23 22.98 13.33 -6.32
N VAL A 24 22.69 14.22 -7.29
CA VAL A 24 21.51 14.10 -8.19
C VAL A 24 21.46 12.78 -8.95
N LEU A 25 22.55 12.34 -9.55
CA LEU A 25 22.53 11.16 -10.42
C LEU A 25 22.21 9.88 -9.63
N LYS A 26 22.89 9.67 -8.50
CA LYS A 26 22.65 8.51 -7.65
C LYS A 26 21.26 8.57 -7.03
N GLN A 27 20.83 9.76 -6.60
CA GLN A 27 19.51 9.94 -6.01
C GLN A 27 18.39 9.70 -7.04
N THR A 28 18.55 10.21 -8.28
CA THR A 28 17.56 9.97 -9.34
C THR A 28 17.40 8.49 -9.66
N VAL A 29 18.51 7.74 -9.77
CA VAL A 29 18.46 6.28 -10.00
C VAL A 29 17.76 5.57 -8.83
N SER A 30 18.06 5.98 -7.58
CA SER A 30 17.38 5.43 -6.39
C SER A 30 15.89 5.71 -6.42
N THR A 31 15.48 6.96 -6.63
CA THR A 31 14.08 7.40 -6.63
C THR A 31 13.27 6.76 -7.77
N VAL A 32 13.82 6.76 -8.99
CA VAL A 32 13.17 6.11 -10.14
C VAL A 32 13.06 4.61 -9.91
N GLY A 33 14.13 3.98 -9.41
CA GLY A 33 14.13 2.57 -9.04
C GLY A 33 13.06 2.25 -8.00
N PHE A 34 12.95 3.06 -6.95
CA PHE A 34 11.94 2.92 -5.91
C PHE A 34 10.50 3.04 -6.48
N ILE A 35 10.25 4.03 -7.35
CA ILE A 35 8.94 4.18 -7.99
C ILE A 35 8.59 2.93 -8.83
N ILE A 36 9.56 2.41 -9.59
CA ILE A 36 9.38 1.17 -10.37
C ILE A 36 9.08 -0.01 -9.43
N VAL A 37 9.84 -0.15 -8.33
CA VAL A 37 9.62 -1.21 -7.33
C VAL A 37 8.22 -1.13 -6.74
N VAL A 38 7.76 0.04 -6.30
CA VAL A 38 6.41 0.24 -5.75
C VAL A 38 5.34 -0.12 -6.78
N THR A 39 5.52 0.34 -8.02
CA THR A 39 4.59 0.04 -9.12
C THR A 39 4.52 -1.46 -9.39
N LEU A 40 5.66 -2.14 -9.53
CA LEU A 40 5.71 -3.59 -9.74
C LEU A 40 5.15 -4.36 -8.54
N ALA A 41 5.42 -3.91 -7.33
CA ALA A 41 4.91 -4.55 -6.11
C ALA A 41 3.37 -4.50 -6.07
N PHE A 42 2.77 -3.43 -6.56
CA PHE A 42 1.31 -3.34 -6.64
C PHE A 42 0.68 -4.43 -7.52
N TYR A 43 1.33 -4.78 -8.63
CA TYR A 43 0.87 -5.86 -9.51
C TYR A 43 1.25 -7.26 -8.99
N LEU A 44 2.46 -7.40 -8.45
CA LEU A 44 3.00 -8.69 -8.04
C LEU A 44 2.52 -9.16 -6.65
N LYS A 45 1.89 -8.30 -5.85
CA LYS A 45 1.37 -8.68 -4.54
C LYS A 45 0.26 -9.75 -4.60
N ASN A 46 -0.56 -9.74 -5.67
CA ASN A 46 -1.76 -10.57 -5.74
C ASN A 46 -1.50 -12.08 -5.61
N PRO A 47 -0.59 -12.71 -6.39
CA PRO A 47 -0.32 -14.14 -6.24
C PRO A 47 0.29 -14.49 -4.88
N ILE A 48 1.05 -13.57 -4.27
CA ILE A 48 1.63 -13.80 -2.95
C ILE A 48 0.55 -13.67 -1.87
N ALA A 49 -0.36 -12.70 -1.98
CA ALA A 49 -1.49 -12.56 -1.08
C ALA A 49 -2.42 -13.77 -1.11
N GLU A 50 -2.70 -14.29 -2.31
CA GLU A 50 -3.46 -15.52 -2.49
C GLU A 50 -2.77 -16.69 -1.77
N PHE A 51 -1.48 -16.90 -2.03
CA PHE A 51 -0.70 -17.95 -1.36
C PHE A 51 -0.75 -17.82 0.16
N LEU A 52 -0.51 -16.62 0.71
CA LEU A 52 -0.53 -16.40 2.15
C LEU A 52 -1.91 -16.67 2.76
N SER A 53 -2.98 -16.19 2.15
CA SER A 53 -4.34 -16.37 2.68
C SER A 53 -4.80 -17.82 2.64
N LEU A 54 -4.34 -18.62 1.67
CA LEU A 54 -4.65 -20.04 1.61
C LEU A 54 -3.91 -20.86 2.67
N HIS A 55 -2.68 -20.49 2.98
CA HIS A 55 -1.80 -21.30 3.84
C HIS A 55 -1.70 -20.79 5.28
N LEU A 56 -1.91 -19.51 5.55
CA LEU A 56 -1.83 -18.94 6.89
C LEU A 56 -3.21 -18.85 7.56
N PRO A 57 -3.26 -18.86 8.92
CA PRO A 57 -4.51 -18.77 9.65
C PRO A 57 -5.13 -17.38 9.49
N PHE A 58 -6.47 -17.33 9.41
CA PHE A 58 -7.20 -16.08 9.49
C PHE A 58 -7.26 -15.58 10.93
N PHE A 59 -7.10 -14.28 11.11
CA PHE A 59 -7.17 -13.61 12.40
C PHE A 59 -8.61 -13.19 12.71
N THR A 60 -8.93 -13.14 14.00
CA THR A 60 -10.18 -12.56 14.49
C THR A 60 -9.96 -11.10 14.83
N PHE A 61 -10.76 -10.22 14.24
CA PHE A 61 -10.74 -8.80 14.50
C PHE A 61 -11.87 -8.38 15.44
N GLY A 62 -11.72 -7.24 16.09
CA GLY A 62 -12.75 -6.64 16.94
C GLY A 62 -13.33 -5.35 16.34
N GLY A 63 -14.29 -4.73 17.05
CA GLY A 63 -14.93 -3.49 16.62
C GLY A 63 -15.70 -3.65 15.32
N SER A 64 -15.70 -2.64 14.46
CA SER A 64 -16.39 -2.63 13.16
C SER A 64 -15.85 -3.67 12.16
N PHE A 65 -14.76 -4.34 12.45
CA PHE A 65 -14.22 -5.44 11.63
C PHE A 65 -14.49 -6.82 12.20
N ALA A 66 -15.28 -6.91 13.29
CA ALA A 66 -15.65 -8.18 13.87
C ALA A 66 -16.44 -9.04 12.85
N ASN A 67 -16.07 -10.32 12.75
CA ASN A 67 -16.69 -11.31 11.87
C ASN A 67 -16.62 -11.03 10.36
N ILE A 68 -15.89 -10.00 9.92
CA ILE A 68 -15.60 -9.79 8.50
C ILE A 68 -14.41 -10.68 8.09
N THR A 69 -14.69 -11.83 7.51
CA THR A 69 -13.66 -12.78 7.07
C THR A 69 -12.74 -12.18 6.01
N SER A 70 -13.30 -11.37 5.12
CA SER A 70 -12.57 -10.74 4.00
C SER A 70 -11.55 -9.70 4.42
N ILE A 71 -11.59 -9.17 5.65
CA ILE A 71 -10.56 -8.27 6.16
C ILE A 71 -9.18 -8.96 6.22
N ASN A 72 -9.16 -10.28 6.43
CA ASN A 72 -7.93 -11.07 6.38
C ASN A 72 -7.30 -11.06 4.99
N ILE A 73 -8.11 -11.04 3.93
CA ILE A 73 -7.62 -10.95 2.56
C ILE A 73 -6.90 -9.63 2.35
N ILE A 74 -7.49 -8.51 2.82
CA ILE A 74 -6.87 -7.19 2.77
C ILE A 74 -5.55 -7.16 3.56
N LEU A 75 -5.54 -7.77 4.74
CA LEU A 75 -4.32 -7.88 5.55
C LEU A 75 -3.22 -8.63 4.79
N TYR A 76 -3.55 -9.75 4.16
CA TYR A 76 -2.57 -10.50 3.36
C TYR A 76 -2.16 -9.75 2.08
N GLN A 77 -3.04 -8.97 1.48
CA GLN A 77 -2.69 -8.06 0.38
C GLN A 77 -1.65 -7.02 0.83
N LEU A 78 -1.84 -6.43 2.01
CA LEU A 78 -0.91 -5.46 2.59
C LEU A 78 0.44 -6.10 2.93
N ILE A 79 0.43 -7.22 3.62
CA ILE A 79 1.65 -7.98 3.97
C ILE A 79 2.42 -8.34 2.69
N SER A 80 1.72 -8.86 1.68
CA SER A 80 2.32 -9.24 0.40
C SER A 80 2.93 -8.05 -0.32
N PHE A 81 2.25 -6.90 -0.33
CA PHE A 81 2.78 -5.68 -0.91
C PHE A 81 4.10 -5.26 -0.27
N ILE A 82 4.18 -5.27 1.06
CA ILE A 82 5.41 -4.95 1.81
C ILE A 82 6.51 -5.97 1.50
N LEU A 83 6.19 -7.26 1.50
CA LEU A 83 7.15 -8.33 1.19
C LEU A 83 7.71 -8.20 -0.22
N VAL A 84 6.85 -7.91 -1.21
CA VAL A 84 7.29 -7.72 -2.60
C VAL A 84 8.18 -6.48 -2.74
N ILE A 85 7.85 -5.36 -2.09
CA ILE A 85 8.73 -4.19 -2.07
C ILE A 85 10.11 -4.57 -1.53
N MET A 86 10.17 -5.23 -0.37
CA MET A 86 11.45 -5.65 0.23
C MET A 86 12.27 -6.56 -0.70
N LEU A 87 11.62 -7.54 -1.35
CA LEU A 87 12.28 -8.44 -2.29
C LEU A 87 12.79 -7.71 -3.53
N LEU A 88 11.95 -6.85 -4.13
CA LEU A 88 12.32 -6.08 -5.32
C LEU A 88 13.42 -5.06 -5.05
N GLU A 89 13.43 -4.43 -3.86
CA GLU A 89 14.52 -3.54 -3.43
C GLU A 89 15.85 -4.29 -3.33
N VAL A 90 15.85 -5.51 -2.81
CA VAL A 90 17.06 -6.34 -2.79
C VAL A 90 17.54 -6.65 -4.21
N VAL A 91 16.62 -7.06 -5.10
CA VAL A 91 16.94 -7.35 -6.51
C VAL A 91 17.46 -6.09 -7.21
N LEU A 92 16.80 -4.94 -7.03
CA LEU A 92 17.24 -3.67 -7.61
C LEU A 92 18.66 -3.30 -7.14
N ASN A 93 18.94 -3.43 -5.85
CA ASN A 93 20.26 -3.13 -5.30
C ASN A 93 21.35 -4.05 -5.84
N ILE A 94 21.04 -5.33 -6.07
CA ILE A 94 21.95 -6.30 -6.71
C ILE A 94 22.21 -5.88 -8.16
N LEU A 95 21.15 -5.59 -8.93
CA LEU A 95 21.25 -5.17 -10.33
C LEU A 95 22.11 -3.91 -10.48
N ILE A 96 21.88 -2.91 -9.62
CA ILE A 96 22.65 -1.65 -9.62
C ILE A 96 24.14 -1.93 -9.34
N LYS A 97 24.45 -2.85 -8.42
CA LYS A 97 25.85 -3.21 -8.11
C LYS A 97 26.52 -3.96 -9.26
N VAL A 98 25.85 -4.98 -9.82
CA VAL A 98 26.40 -5.84 -10.87
C VAL A 98 26.63 -5.05 -12.17
N THR A 99 25.74 -4.12 -12.51
CA THR A 99 25.85 -3.32 -13.74
C THR A 99 26.93 -2.23 -13.70
N GLY A 100 27.56 -1.98 -12.55
CA GLY A 100 28.55 -0.92 -12.38
C GLY A 100 28.01 0.49 -12.61
N VAL A 101 26.68 0.65 -12.64
CA VAL A 101 26.01 1.94 -12.84
C VAL A 101 26.46 2.95 -11.78
N ILE A 102 26.63 2.51 -10.54
CA ILE A 102 27.10 3.39 -9.44
C ILE A 102 28.49 3.96 -9.73
N GLU A 103 29.44 3.15 -10.26
CA GLU A 103 30.79 3.63 -10.54
C GLU A 103 30.80 4.68 -11.66
N LYS A 104 30.00 4.46 -12.71
CA LYS A 104 29.83 5.44 -13.79
C LYS A 104 29.21 6.74 -13.27
N ILE A 105 28.20 6.66 -12.42
CA ILE A 105 27.51 7.80 -11.81
C ILE A 105 28.45 8.58 -10.89
N LEU A 106 29.27 7.88 -10.08
CA LEU A 106 30.23 8.54 -9.17
C LEU A 106 31.25 9.38 -9.92
N LYS A 107 31.76 8.90 -11.07
CA LYS A 107 32.69 9.68 -11.92
C LYS A 107 32.05 10.99 -12.39
N PHE A 108 30.79 10.97 -12.82
CA PHE A 108 30.06 12.18 -13.24
C PHE A 108 29.67 13.08 -12.04
N THR A 109 29.34 12.53 -10.89
CA THR A 109 28.93 13.31 -9.71
C THR A 109 30.10 14.12 -9.14
N VAL A 110 31.31 13.62 -9.20
CA VAL A 110 32.51 14.34 -8.77
C VAL A 110 32.73 15.58 -9.65
N ILE A 111 32.43 15.50 -10.94
CA ILE A 111 32.58 16.63 -11.88
C ILE A 111 31.56 17.74 -11.60
N LEU A 112 30.33 17.38 -11.17
CA LEU A 112 29.22 18.31 -10.93
C LEU A 112 29.27 19.03 -9.57
N GLY A 113 30.06 18.55 -8.61
CA GLY A 113 30.30 19.21 -7.32
C GLY A 113 29.02 19.57 -6.52
N ILE A 114 29.01 20.82 -5.99
CA ILE A 114 27.91 21.33 -5.13
C ILE A 114 26.55 21.37 -5.84
N PRO A 115 26.40 21.78 -7.11
CA PRO A 115 25.13 21.76 -7.84
C PRO A 115 24.47 20.37 -7.84
N SER A 116 25.28 19.30 -8.01
CA SER A 116 24.76 17.91 -7.95
C SER A 116 24.16 17.57 -6.61
N LYS A 117 24.71 18.08 -5.51
CA LYS A 117 24.20 17.84 -4.16
C LYS A 117 22.87 18.55 -3.92
N ILE A 118 22.75 19.81 -4.37
CA ILE A 118 21.50 20.58 -4.23
C ILE A 118 20.38 19.92 -5.03
N LEU A 119 20.63 19.52 -6.27
CA LEU A 119 19.66 18.81 -7.08
C LEU A 119 19.33 17.44 -6.48
N GLY A 120 20.31 16.75 -5.89
CA GLY A 120 20.10 15.50 -5.14
C GLY A 120 19.18 15.70 -3.95
N PHE A 121 19.28 16.81 -3.23
CA PHE A 121 18.35 17.17 -2.15
C PHE A 121 16.92 17.32 -2.66
N VAL A 122 16.71 18.01 -3.78
CA VAL A 122 15.37 18.19 -4.38
C VAL A 122 14.75 16.83 -4.77
N VAL A 123 15.53 15.97 -5.44
CA VAL A 123 15.07 14.62 -5.81
C VAL A 123 14.77 13.77 -4.55
N GLY A 124 15.58 13.91 -3.49
CA GLY A 124 15.35 13.26 -2.21
C GLY A 124 14.06 13.71 -1.53
N ILE A 125 13.70 15.00 -1.64
CA ILE A 125 12.40 15.50 -1.17
C ILE A 125 11.24 14.82 -1.92
N VAL A 126 11.35 14.65 -3.25
CA VAL A 126 10.33 13.95 -4.04
C VAL A 126 10.19 12.50 -3.59
N GLU A 127 11.31 11.78 -3.36
CA GLU A 127 11.27 10.42 -2.79
C GLU A 127 10.60 10.39 -1.42
N GLY A 128 10.97 11.32 -0.53
CA GLY A 128 10.37 11.46 0.80
C GLY A 128 8.88 11.76 0.75
N PHE A 129 8.43 12.53 -0.24
CA PHE A 129 7.01 12.79 -0.45
C PHE A 129 6.25 11.51 -0.85
N VAL A 130 6.80 10.69 -1.76
CA VAL A 130 6.19 9.41 -2.16
C VAL A 130 6.13 8.43 -0.98
N ILE A 131 7.23 8.33 -0.21
CA ILE A 131 7.26 7.49 1.00
C ILE A 131 6.22 7.95 2.01
N THR A 132 6.15 9.26 2.27
CA THR A 132 5.18 9.86 3.19
C THR A 132 3.76 9.58 2.73
N PHE A 133 3.47 9.74 1.42
CA PHE A 133 2.17 9.40 0.86
C PHE A 133 1.79 7.94 1.17
N LEU A 134 2.68 6.98 0.90
CA LEU A 134 2.40 5.56 1.16
C LEU A 134 2.11 5.30 2.64
N ILE A 135 2.91 5.88 3.54
CA ILE A 135 2.69 5.74 4.99
C ILE A 135 1.34 6.33 5.41
N LEU A 136 1.05 7.56 5.01
CA LEU A 136 -0.22 8.23 5.34
C LEU A 136 -1.42 7.51 4.74
N PHE A 137 -1.27 7.02 3.50
CA PHE A 137 -2.29 6.26 2.80
C PHE A 137 -2.75 5.05 3.61
N PHE A 138 -1.83 4.26 4.18
CA PHE A 138 -2.20 3.12 5.02
C PHE A 138 -2.73 3.52 6.39
N LEU A 139 -2.12 4.52 7.04
CA LEU A 139 -2.48 4.91 8.40
C LEU A 139 -3.80 5.69 8.49
N ARG A 140 -4.27 6.27 7.38
CA ARG A 140 -5.55 7.01 7.32
C ARG A 140 -6.75 6.15 6.97
N GLN A 141 -6.57 4.83 6.83
CA GLN A 141 -7.71 3.94 6.60
C GLN A 141 -8.67 3.97 7.81
N PRO A 142 -10.00 3.93 7.59
CA PRO A 142 -11.01 4.09 8.64
C PRO A 142 -10.82 3.17 9.86
N GLY A 143 -10.29 1.97 9.64
CA GLY A 143 -10.09 0.99 10.69
C GLY A 143 -9.00 1.29 11.69
N PHE A 144 -8.04 2.16 11.33
CA PHE A 144 -6.99 2.57 12.26
C PHE A 144 -7.44 3.71 13.18
N ASN A 145 -8.42 4.51 12.76
CA ASN A 145 -9.04 5.62 13.49
C ASN A 145 -8.09 6.35 14.46
N LEU A 146 -6.92 6.70 13.96
CA LEU A 146 -5.88 7.33 14.77
C LEU A 146 -6.19 8.83 14.91
N ASP A 147 -6.71 9.24 16.05
CA ASP A 147 -7.00 10.64 16.38
C ASP A 147 -5.79 11.57 16.23
N ILE A 148 -4.58 11.03 16.21
CA ILE A 148 -3.33 11.77 16.03
C ILE A 148 -3.30 12.58 14.71
N PHE A 149 -4.06 12.17 13.68
CA PHE A 149 -4.17 12.89 12.42
C PHE A 149 -5.13 14.07 12.47
N ASN A 150 -5.97 14.15 13.50
CA ASN A 150 -6.92 15.24 13.67
C ASN A 150 -6.16 16.56 13.86
N GLY A 151 -6.41 17.51 12.95
CA GLY A 151 -5.73 18.82 12.95
C GLY A 151 -4.37 18.85 12.24
N SER A 152 -3.93 17.76 11.58
CA SER A 152 -2.80 17.82 10.66
C SER A 152 -3.17 18.63 9.41
N LYS A 153 -2.29 19.58 9.05
CA LYS A 153 -2.47 20.45 7.87
C LYS A 153 -1.82 19.87 6.62
N LEU A 154 -0.92 18.89 6.77
CA LEU A 154 -0.14 18.32 5.67
C LEU A 154 -0.69 16.99 5.17
N THR A 155 -1.45 16.25 6.00
CA THR A 155 -1.96 14.92 5.65
C THR A 155 -2.84 14.95 4.40
N ASP A 156 -3.91 15.76 4.40
CA ASP A 156 -4.85 15.82 3.28
C ASP A 156 -4.23 16.39 1.99
N PRO A 157 -3.43 17.49 2.04
CA PRO A 157 -2.71 17.93 0.85
C PRO A 157 -1.80 16.87 0.24
N ILE A 158 -1.06 16.10 1.05
CA ILE A 158 -0.17 15.05 0.53
C ILE A 158 -0.98 13.94 -0.13
N LEU A 159 -2.03 13.48 0.52
CA LEU A 159 -2.88 12.41 -0.03
C LEU A 159 -3.60 12.82 -1.32
N ASN A 160 -4.00 14.08 -1.44
CA ASN A 160 -4.72 14.59 -2.61
C ASN A 160 -3.81 15.07 -3.75
N SER A 161 -2.53 15.32 -3.48
CA SER A 161 -1.58 15.88 -4.48
C SER A 161 -0.96 14.84 -5.41
N THR A 162 -1.26 13.55 -5.24
CA THR A 162 -0.68 12.45 -6.03
C THR A 162 -1.76 11.68 -6.79
N PRO A 163 -2.39 12.27 -7.83
CA PRO A 163 -3.50 11.64 -8.54
C PRO A 163 -3.12 10.29 -9.18
N VAL A 164 -1.86 10.10 -9.58
CA VAL A 164 -1.39 8.81 -10.13
C VAL A 164 -1.37 7.72 -9.05
N LEU A 165 -0.86 8.03 -7.86
CA LEU A 165 -0.83 7.07 -6.75
C LEU A 165 -2.23 6.86 -6.17
N SER A 166 -3.04 7.91 -6.07
CA SER A 166 -4.42 7.80 -5.58
C SER A 166 -5.30 6.98 -6.53
N ASN A 167 -5.13 7.07 -7.86
CA ASN A 167 -5.87 6.24 -8.80
C ASN A 167 -5.48 4.76 -8.73
N VAL A 168 -4.19 4.47 -8.54
CA VAL A 168 -3.69 3.10 -8.38
C VAL A 168 -4.18 2.48 -7.06
N ALA A 169 -4.30 3.30 -6.03
CA ALA A 169 -4.68 2.90 -4.70
C ALA A 169 -6.19 3.06 -4.42
N GLY A 170 -6.91 3.76 -5.29
CA GLY A 170 -8.32 4.14 -5.08
C GLY A 170 -9.23 2.96 -4.79
N GLY A 171 -9.16 1.91 -5.61
CA GLY A 171 -9.96 0.70 -5.38
C GLY A 171 -9.70 0.03 -4.03
N PHE A 172 -8.48 0.17 -3.47
CA PHE A 172 -8.17 -0.35 -2.14
C PHE A 172 -8.81 0.51 -1.03
N VAL A 173 -8.79 1.84 -1.18
CA VAL A 173 -9.44 2.76 -0.23
C VAL A 173 -10.94 2.57 -0.24
N ASP A 174 -11.54 2.53 -1.44
CA ASP A 174 -12.98 2.36 -1.59
C ASP A 174 -13.44 1.05 -0.97
N THR A 175 -12.72 -0.05 -1.25
CA THR A 175 -12.97 -1.35 -0.61
C THR A 175 -12.91 -1.25 0.91
N PHE A 176 -11.90 -0.56 1.45
CA PHE A 176 -11.73 -0.47 2.90
C PHE A 176 -12.84 0.34 3.55
N ASN A 177 -13.27 1.44 2.92
CA ASN A 177 -14.40 2.26 3.36
C ASN A 177 -15.70 1.46 3.35
N ASP A 178 -16.00 0.76 2.24
CA ASP A 178 -17.21 -0.05 2.11
C ASP A 178 -17.24 -1.19 3.14
N LEU A 179 -16.11 -1.86 3.37
CA LEU A 179 -16.01 -2.89 4.42
C LEU A 179 -16.20 -2.31 5.82
N TYR A 180 -15.73 -1.10 6.07
CA TYR A 180 -15.93 -0.42 7.35
C TYR A 180 -17.42 -0.06 7.55
N GLU A 181 -18.11 0.42 6.53
CA GLU A 181 -19.54 0.69 6.56
C GLU A 181 -20.36 -0.59 6.79
N LEU A 182 -20.04 -1.67 6.07
CA LEU A 182 -20.66 -2.99 6.27
C LEU A 182 -20.47 -3.50 7.70
N GLY A 183 -19.27 -3.28 8.27
CA GLY A 183 -18.99 -3.64 9.66
C GLY A 183 -19.81 -2.85 10.67
N ASN A 184 -20.03 -1.56 10.42
CA ASN A 184 -20.91 -0.75 11.26
C ASN A 184 -22.36 -1.20 11.14
N ASP A 185 -22.85 -1.51 9.93
CA ASP A 185 -24.21 -2.04 9.73
C ASP A 185 -24.42 -3.40 10.42
N TYR A 186 -23.40 -4.25 10.47
CA TYR A 186 -23.43 -5.48 11.25
C TYR A 186 -23.47 -5.19 12.75
N TYR A 187 -22.63 -4.27 13.23
CA TYR A 187 -22.61 -3.87 14.64
C TYR A 187 -23.97 -3.30 15.09
N ASP A 188 -24.60 -2.52 14.25
CA ASP A 188 -25.96 -1.98 14.46
C ASP A 188 -27.09 -3.02 14.28
N GLN A 189 -26.77 -4.30 14.09
CA GLN A 189 -27.69 -5.42 13.88
C GLN A 189 -28.61 -5.27 12.64
N LYS A 190 -28.18 -4.51 11.63
CA LYS A 190 -28.87 -4.37 10.34
C LYS A 190 -28.60 -5.52 9.38
N LEU A 191 -27.49 -6.24 9.60
CA LEU A 191 -27.03 -7.36 8.79
C LEU A 191 -26.77 -8.58 9.65
N ASP A 192 -27.03 -9.78 9.14
CA ASP A 192 -26.52 -11.03 9.68
C ASP A 192 -25.10 -11.33 9.17
N GLU A 193 -24.38 -12.24 9.82
CA GLU A 193 -23.00 -12.59 9.52
C GLU A 193 -22.82 -13.13 8.09
N ASN A 194 -23.77 -13.92 7.58
CA ASN A 194 -23.69 -14.45 6.23
C ASN A 194 -23.81 -13.34 5.19
N THR A 195 -24.78 -12.44 5.36
CA THR A 195 -24.99 -11.28 4.49
C THR A 195 -23.80 -10.31 4.54
N LEU A 196 -23.24 -10.09 5.73
CA LEU A 196 -22.02 -9.30 5.89
C LEU A 196 -20.87 -9.87 5.05
N ASN A 197 -20.59 -11.16 5.17
CA ASN A 197 -19.48 -11.78 4.45
C ASN A 197 -19.74 -11.89 2.95
N LEU A 198 -21.00 -12.13 2.50
CA LEU A 198 -21.35 -12.07 1.08
C LEU A 198 -21.12 -10.70 0.48
N LYS A 199 -21.63 -9.64 1.11
CA LYS A 199 -21.43 -8.26 0.65
C LYS A 199 -19.97 -7.86 0.67
N SER A 200 -19.21 -8.29 1.67
CA SER A 200 -17.76 -8.00 1.75
C SER A 200 -17.00 -8.60 0.55
N ILE A 201 -17.35 -9.81 0.12
CA ILE A 201 -16.76 -10.46 -1.04
C ILE A 201 -17.21 -9.75 -2.33
N ASP A 202 -18.47 -9.37 -2.43
CA ASP A 202 -19.02 -8.61 -3.57
C ASP A 202 -18.24 -7.30 -3.77
N VAL A 203 -18.06 -6.51 -2.73
CA VAL A 203 -17.25 -5.27 -2.72
C VAL A 203 -15.82 -5.54 -3.18
N MET A 204 -15.17 -6.59 -2.69
CA MET A 204 -13.79 -6.90 -3.08
C MET A 204 -13.66 -7.31 -4.55
N LEU A 205 -14.67 -7.98 -5.11
CA LEU A 205 -14.74 -8.32 -6.53
C LEU A 205 -15.04 -7.09 -7.39
N GLU A 206 -15.97 -6.24 -6.96
CA GLU A 206 -16.35 -4.98 -7.63
C GLU A 206 -15.15 -4.06 -7.79
N HIS A 207 -14.38 -3.85 -6.72
CA HIS A 207 -13.16 -3.04 -6.73
C HIS A 207 -11.93 -3.79 -7.27
N LYS A 208 -12.08 -5.02 -7.76
CA LYS A 208 -11.01 -5.84 -8.36
C LYS A 208 -9.82 -6.09 -7.42
N ILE A 209 -10.07 -6.14 -6.12
CA ILE A 209 -9.05 -6.51 -5.11
C ILE A 209 -8.72 -7.99 -5.21
N ILE A 210 -9.72 -8.81 -5.51
CA ILE A 210 -9.61 -10.24 -5.72
C ILE A 210 -10.30 -10.65 -7.02
N THR A 211 -10.04 -11.88 -7.46
CA THR A 211 -10.70 -12.49 -8.62
C THR A 211 -11.68 -13.57 -8.18
N THR A 212 -12.62 -13.94 -9.04
CA THR A 212 -13.54 -15.04 -8.80
C THR A 212 -12.81 -16.36 -8.53
N ASP A 213 -11.71 -16.65 -9.27
CA ASP A 213 -10.89 -17.84 -9.05
C ASP A 213 -10.26 -17.86 -7.65
N TYR A 214 -9.85 -16.68 -7.16
CA TYR A 214 -9.33 -16.58 -5.80
C TYR A 214 -10.41 -16.86 -4.75
N VAL A 215 -11.64 -16.34 -4.94
CA VAL A 215 -12.77 -16.63 -4.06
C VAL A 215 -13.06 -18.13 -4.03
N ILE A 216 -13.12 -18.79 -5.19
CA ILE A 216 -13.35 -20.24 -5.30
C ILE A 216 -12.30 -21.01 -4.48
N LYS A 217 -11.02 -20.70 -4.65
CA LYS A 217 -9.93 -21.34 -3.88
C LYS A 217 -10.08 -21.14 -2.36
N LEU A 218 -10.52 -19.96 -1.92
CA LEU A 218 -10.75 -19.70 -0.49
C LEU A 218 -11.94 -20.50 0.06
N VAL A 219 -13.00 -20.69 -0.73
CA VAL A 219 -14.14 -21.53 -0.38
C VAL A 219 -13.72 -22.99 -0.30
N ASP A 220 -13.01 -23.51 -1.32
CA ASP A 220 -12.50 -24.87 -1.38
C ASP A 220 -11.55 -25.18 -0.21
N ALA A 221 -10.74 -24.20 0.19
CA ALA A 221 -9.84 -24.27 1.35
C ALA A 221 -10.56 -24.10 2.71
N ASN A 222 -11.89 -23.99 2.75
CA ASN A 222 -12.68 -23.70 3.96
C ASN A 222 -12.26 -22.42 4.71
N LYS A 223 -11.64 -21.46 4.02
CA LYS A 223 -11.28 -20.15 4.58
C LYS A 223 -12.46 -19.19 4.64
N ILE A 224 -13.42 -19.35 3.73
CA ILE A 224 -14.65 -18.60 3.63
C ILE A 224 -15.81 -19.61 3.70
N LYS A 225 -16.75 -19.36 4.61
CA LYS A 225 -17.95 -20.19 4.80
C LYS A 225 -19.18 -19.29 4.71
N VAL A 226 -19.72 -19.16 3.51
CA VAL A 226 -20.90 -18.33 3.23
C VAL A 226 -21.87 -19.06 2.34
N THR A 227 -23.17 -18.98 2.66
CA THR A 227 -24.24 -19.55 1.86
C THR A 227 -24.63 -18.58 0.75
N GLY A 228 -24.71 -19.06 -0.49
CA GLY A 228 -25.11 -18.24 -1.64
C GLY A 228 -23.97 -17.54 -2.37
N ILE A 229 -22.71 -17.92 -2.10
CA ILE A 229 -21.51 -17.36 -2.73
C ILE A 229 -21.49 -17.55 -4.26
N ASP A 230 -22.11 -18.61 -4.77
CA ASP A 230 -22.19 -18.92 -6.20
C ASP A 230 -22.88 -17.78 -6.99
N ASN A 231 -23.90 -17.14 -6.40
CA ASN A 231 -24.59 -16.01 -7.03
C ASN A 231 -23.63 -14.82 -7.22
N ILE A 232 -22.78 -14.56 -6.23
CA ILE A 232 -21.76 -13.49 -6.31
C ILE A 232 -20.72 -13.85 -7.36
N ILE A 233 -20.21 -15.08 -7.34
CA ILE A 233 -19.19 -15.52 -8.33
C ILE A 233 -19.75 -15.42 -9.76
N ASN A 234 -21.02 -15.82 -10.00
CA ASN A 234 -21.65 -15.76 -11.30
C ASN A 234 -21.89 -14.32 -11.80
N LYS A 235 -22.04 -13.34 -10.90
CA LYS A 235 -22.17 -11.90 -11.25
C LYS A 235 -20.90 -11.36 -11.92
N TYR A 236 -19.72 -11.90 -11.61
CA TYR A 236 -18.41 -11.39 -12.04
C TYR A 236 -17.66 -12.34 -13.02
N ARG A 237 -18.27 -13.45 -13.42
CA ARG A 237 -17.78 -14.33 -14.49
C ARG A 237 -18.20 -13.82 -15.86
#